data_15038ced5edba5cc87bd77aa64049bbd
#
_entry.id   15038ced5edba5cc87bd77aa64049bbd
#
_cell.length_a   1.000
_cell.length_b   1.000
_cell.length_c   1.000
_cell.angle_alpha   90.00
_cell.angle_beta   90.00
_cell.angle_gamma   90.00
#
_symmetry.space_group_name_H-M   'P 1'
#
loop_
_entity.id
_entity.type
_entity.pdbx_description
1 polymer ?
#
loop_
_entity_poly.entity_id
_entity_poly.type
_entity_poly.pdbx_seq_one_letter_code
_entity_poly.pdbx_strand_id
1 'polypeptide(L)'
;MTYCVGLCLKDGLVFLSDTRTNAGVDQIGTFRKMTLFQEKDRFFTLMSAGNLAITQAVKEILLQGQMLNGKNLWTAENSHDAAVVIGDAIKQVYERDHAALEKAGIDFNCNLIFGGQVKGERPRLFNIYSAGNFIEATPETCYFQIGESKYGKPILDRVLNFNTSLNLATKCALISMDSTLNSNISVGLPLDLLVYEKNSLKADKLVTMDESNPYFQMIHQLWGEKLRAAFNSISEPSWSGAHKSSAISAPAKKMGAVPINRQPAKAKVKTKAVVAPVKKPVKRTSTTARAK
;
A
#
# COMPACT_ATOMS: atom_id res chain seq x y z
N MET A 1 2.67 5.42 1.46
CA MET A 1 2.25 4.11 0.92
C MET A 1 0.88 3.76 1.49
N THR A 2 0.26 2.72 1.03
CA THR A 2 -1.11 2.29 1.34
C THR A 2 -1.10 0.79 1.49
N TYR A 3 -1.96 0.21 2.29
CA TYR A 3 -2.27 -1.20 2.24
C TYR A 3 -3.77 -1.42 2.17
N CYS A 4 -4.24 -1.98 1.07
CA CYS A 4 -5.62 -2.43 0.92
C CYS A 4 -5.64 -3.91 0.52
N VAL A 5 -6.58 -4.66 1.08
CA VAL A 5 -6.83 -6.06 0.75
C VAL A 5 -8.31 -6.32 0.55
N GLY A 6 -8.66 -6.99 -0.55
CA GLY A 6 -10.00 -7.47 -0.85
C GLY A 6 -9.99 -8.99 -0.96
N LEU A 7 -10.94 -9.66 -0.33
CA LEU A 7 -11.10 -11.11 -0.31
C LEU A 7 -12.43 -11.49 -0.95
N CYS A 8 -12.42 -12.49 -1.82
CA CYS A 8 -13.62 -13.06 -2.46
C CYS A 8 -13.79 -14.51 -2.01
N LEU A 9 -14.84 -14.73 -1.24
CA LEU A 9 -15.10 -16.01 -0.58
C LEU A 9 -16.46 -16.58 -1.01
N LYS A 10 -16.69 -17.84 -0.74
CA LYS A 10 -17.96 -18.52 -1.05
C LYS A 10 -19.18 -17.77 -0.50
N ASP A 11 -19.07 -17.21 0.71
CA ASP A 11 -20.17 -16.60 1.44
C ASP A 11 -20.22 -15.07 1.34
N GLY A 12 -19.28 -14.44 0.61
CA GLY A 12 -19.26 -12.98 0.44
C GLY A 12 -17.87 -12.41 0.23
N LEU A 13 -17.70 -11.13 0.59
CA LEU A 13 -16.47 -10.37 0.40
C LEU A 13 -16.00 -9.75 1.72
N VAL A 14 -14.68 -9.58 1.85
CA VAL A 14 -14.09 -8.80 2.94
C VAL A 14 -13.17 -7.75 2.33
N PHE A 15 -13.30 -6.51 2.77
CA PHE A 15 -12.46 -5.39 2.37
C PHE A 15 -11.83 -4.74 3.59
N LEU A 16 -10.54 -4.48 3.53
CA LEU A 16 -9.81 -3.83 4.60
C LEU A 16 -8.80 -2.85 3.98
N SER A 17 -8.81 -1.61 4.46
CA SER A 17 -7.87 -0.58 4.05
C SER A 17 -7.36 0.22 5.24
N ASP A 18 -6.11 0.71 5.15
CA ASP A 18 -5.65 1.79 6.00
C ASP A 18 -6.19 3.14 5.49
N THR A 19 -6.08 4.19 6.31
CA THR A 19 -6.48 5.55 5.92
C THR A 19 -5.32 6.54 5.92
N ARG A 20 -4.13 6.11 6.37
CA ARG A 20 -2.95 6.98 6.41
C ARG A 20 -2.49 7.33 5.01
N THR A 21 -2.22 8.61 4.79
CA THR A 21 -1.64 9.12 3.54
C THR A 21 -0.46 10.02 3.88
N ASN A 22 0.67 9.77 3.25
CA ASN A 22 1.89 10.52 3.46
C ASN A 22 2.23 11.29 2.18
N ALA A 23 2.46 12.60 2.30
CA ALA A 23 3.07 13.43 1.27
C ALA A 23 4.48 13.80 1.75
N GLY A 24 5.48 12.99 1.36
CA GLY A 24 6.83 13.08 1.93
C GLY A 24 6.93 12.43 3.31
N VAL A 25 7.98 12.82 4.09
CA VAL A 25 8.25 12.24 5.42
C VAL A 25 7.47 12.94 6.55
N ASP A 26 7.03 14.19 6.35
CA ASP A 26 6.52 15.05 7.42
C ASP A 26 5.04 15.39 7.32
N GLN A 27 4.40 15.12 6.16
CA GLN A 27 3.00 15.43 5.94
C GLN A 27 2.17 14.15 6.01
N ILE A 28 1.63 13.88 7.20
CA ILE A 28 0.72 12.75 7.46
C ILE A 28 -0.71 13.29 7.46
N GLY A 29 -1.55 12.71 6.60
CA GLY A 29 -2.98 13.01 6.54
C GLY A 29 -3.80 11.74 6.62
N THR A 30 -5.10 11.89 6.88
CA THR A 30 -6.06 10.79 6.88
C THR A 30 -6.99 10.96 5.69
N PHE A 31 -6.96 10.01 4.76
CA PHE A 31 -7.85 9.96 3.60
C PHE A 31 -8.45 8.56 3.47
N ARG A 32 -9.76 8.49 3.44
CA ARG A 32 -10.46 7.21 3.23
C ARG A 32 -10.19 6.69 1.83
N LYS A 33 -9.67 5.47 1.76
CA LYS A 33 -9.35 4.76 0.53
C LYS A 33 -10.50 3.89 0.05
N MET A 34 -11.44 3.57 0.95
CA MET A 34 -12.65 2.80 0.67
C MET A 34 -13.82 3.74 0.33
N THR A 35 -14.49 3.44 -0.77
CA THR A 35 -15.71 4.15 -1.22
C THR A 35 -16.78 3.12 -1.52
N LEU A 36 -18.00 3.37 -1.06
CA LEU A 36 -19.15 2.48 -1.24
C LEU A 36 -20.11 3.08 -2.26
N PHE A 37 -20.69 2.22 -3.09
CA PHE A 37 -21.77 2.52 -4.04
C PHE A 37 -22.89 1.54 -3.76
N GLN A 38 -24.06 2.04 -3.36
CA GLN A 38 -25.17 1.19 -2.95
C GLN A 38 -26.47 1.70 -3.52
N GLU A 39 -27.22 0.79 -4.16
CA GLU A 39 -28.58 0.97 -4.66
C GLU A 39 -29.44 -0.26 -4.26
N LYS A 40 -30.72 -0.25 -4.63
CA LYS A 40 -31.66 -1.34 -4.26
C LYS A 40 -31.26 -2.70 -4.85
N ASP A 41 -30.61 -2.70 -6.01
CA ASP A 41 -30.27 -3.90 -6.77
C ASP A 41 -28.77 -4.16 -6.87
N ARG A 42 -27.93 -3.33 -6.23
CA ARG A 42 -26.47 -3.45 -6.32
C ARG A 42 -25.75 -2.90 -5.11
N PHE A 43 -24.62 -3.50 -4.86
CA PHE A 43 -23.67 -3.02 -3.87
C PHE A 43 -22.25 -3.16 -4.44
N PHE A 44 -21.47 -2.09 -4.38
CA PHE A 44 -20.07 -2.09 -4.79
C PHE A 44 -19.18 -1.36 -3.79
N THR A 45 -17.96 -1.84 -3.70
CA THR A 45 -16.87 -1.23 -2.91
C THR A 45 -15.67 -1.01 -3.81
N LEU A 46 -15.07 0.17 -3.71
CA LEU A 46 -13.84 0.55 -4.40
C LEU A 46 -12.79 0.95 -3.36
N MET A 47 -11.61 0.34 -3.42
CA MET A 47 -10.44 0.75 -2.64
C MET A 47 -9.33 1.19 -3.58
N SER A 48 -8.56 2.20 -3.19
CA SER A 48 -7.56 2.84 -4.05
C SER A 48 -6.18 2.94 -3.43
N ALA A 49 -5.15 2.76 -4.26
CA ALA A 49 -3.75 3.03 -3.95
C ALA A 49 -3.07 3.73 -5.13
N GLY A 50 -2.04 4.52 -4.85
CA GLY A 50 -1.28 5.27 -5.84
C GLY A 50 -1.34 6.78 -5.61
N ASN A 51 -1.31 7.57 -6.68
CA ASN A 51 -1.39 9.02 -6.60
C ASN A 51 -2.79 9.45 -6.15
N LEU A 52 -2.87 10.18 -5.04
CA LEU A 52 -4.14 10.58 -4.44
C LEU A 52 -4.98 11.48 -5.36
N ALA A 53 -4.36 12.41 -6.07
CA ALA A 53 -5.08 13.30 -6.98
C ALA A 53 -5.72 12.53 -8.13
N ILE A 54 -5.02 11.55 -8.69
CA ILE A 54 -5.53 10.67 -9.75
C ILE A 54 -6.69 9.82 -9.23
N THR A 55 -6.50 9.15 -8.08
CA THR A 55 -7.53 8.26 -7.51
C THR A 55 -8.78 9.02 -7.08
N GLN A 56 -8.64 10.26 -6.58
CA GLN A 56 -9.77 11.15 -6.29
C GLN A 56 -10.50 11.58 -7.56
N ALA A 57 -9.77 11.91 -8.64
CA ALA A 57 -10.39 12.27 -9.93
C ALA A 57 -11.19 11.11 -10.53
N VAL A 58 -10.64 9.88 -10.49
CA VAL A 58 -11.37 8.68 -10.94
C VAL A 58 -12.64 8.48 -10.10
N LYS A 59 -12.52 8.56 -8.78
CA LYS A 59 -13.66 8.42 -7.86
C LYS A 59 -14.74 9.47 -8.16
N GLU A 60 -14.37 10.72 -8.40
CA GLU A 60 -15.31 11.80 -8.67
C GLU A 60 -16.10 11.55 -9.97
N ILE A 61 -15.43 11.13 -11.05
CA ILE A 61 -16.09 10.73 -12.30
C ILE A 61 -17.13 9.63 -12.05
N LEU A 62 -16.77 8.61 -11.24
CA LEU A 62 -17.67 7.50 -10.95
C LEU A 62 -18.87 7.92 -10.10
N LEU A 63 -18.69 8.82 -9.13
CA LEU A 63 -19.76 9.34 -8.28
C LEU A 63 -20.73 10.22 -9.05
N GLN A 64 -20.23 11.05 -9.96
CA GLN A 64 -21.06 11.92 -10.80
C GLN A 64 -21.75 11.17 -11.94
N GLY A 65 -21.33 9.95 -12.26
CA GLY A 65 -21.86 9.17 -13.37
C GLY A 65 -21.56 9.78 -14.74
N GLN A 66 -20.63 10.72 -14.85
CA GLN A 66 -20.29 11.47 -16.06
C GLN A 66 -19.25 10.71 -16.90
N MET A 67 -19.66 9.59 -17.48
CA MET A 67 -18.81 8.83 -18.39
C MET A 67 -19.00 9.28 -19.83
N LEU A 68 -17.91 9.37 -20.59
CA LEU A 68 -17.91 9.78 -22.00
C LEU A 68 -18.78 8.89 -22.89
N ASN A 69 -18.94 7.62 -22.54
CA ASN A 69 -19.75 6.63 -23.27
C ASN A 69 -21.20 6.50 -22.75
N GLY A 70 -21.61 7.32 -21.77
CA GLY A 70 -22.94 7.32 -21.17
C GLY A 70 -23.23 6.15 -20.22
N LYS A 71 -22.29 5.19 -20.06
CA LYS A 71 -22.39 4.11 -19.07
C LYS A 71 -21.88 4.59 -17.71
N ASN A 72 -22.46 4.09 -16.63
CA ASN A 72 -22.03 4.40 -15.27
C ASN A 72 -22.25 3.20 -14.34
N LEU A 73 -21.78 3.29 -13.10
CA LEU A 73 -21.89 2.20 -12.12
C LEU A 73 -23.36 1.85 -11.80
N TRP A 74 -24.27 2.81 -11.91
CA TRP A 74 -25.67 2.67 -11.59
C TRP A 74 -26.49 1.97 -12.70
N THR A 75 -25.99 2.04 -13.94
CA THR A 75 -26.62 1.42 -15.12
C THR A 75 -25.89 0.21 -15.66
N ALA A 76 -24.75 -0.18 -15.06
CA ALA A 76 -24.01 -1.38 -15.44
C ALA A 76 -24.90 -2.63 -15.28
N GLU A 77 -24.94 -3.51 -16.30
CA GLU A 77 -25.81 -4.69 -16.30
C GLU A 77 -25.34 -5.74 -15.28
N ASN A 78 -24.04 -5.80 -15.03
CA ASN A 78 -23.39 -6.76 -14.15
C ASN A 78 -22.11 -6.18 -13.57
N SER A 79 -21.50 -6.90 -12.61
CA SER A 79 -20.28 -6.44 -11.94
C SER A 79 -19.05 -6.36 -12.86
N HIS A 80 -19.01 -7.15 -13.95
CA HIS A 80 -17.94 -7.05 -14.94
C HIS A 80 -18.06 -5.74 -15.73
N ASP A 81 -19.26 -5.37 -16.17
CA ASP A 81 -19.50 -4.11 -16.87
C ASP A 81 -19.19 -2.91 -15.98
N ALA A 82 -19.49 -3.02 -14.67
CA ALA A 82 -19.09 -2.01 -13.70
C ALA A 82 -17.54 -1.88 -13.61
N ALA A 83 -16.80 -2.99 -13.68
CA ALA A 83 -15.33 -2.95 -13.74
C ALA A 83 -14.81 -2.29 -15.03
N VAL A 84 -15.47 -2.52 -16.18
CA VAL A 84 -15.17 -1.83 -17.45
C VAL A 84 -15.38 -0.32 -17.29
N VAL A 85 -16.50 0.11 -16.70
CA VAL A 85 -16.78 1.54 -16.42
C VAL A 85 -15.67 2.17 -15.59
N ILE A 86 -15.16 1.48 -14.57
CA ILE A 86 -14.05 1.98 -13.75
C ILE A 86 -12.76 2.09 -14.58
N GLY A 87 -12.48 1.08 -15.42
CA GLY A 87 -11.34 1.11 -16.32
C GLY A 87 -11.39 2.30 -17.30
N ASP A 88 -12.57 2.61 -17.82
CA ASP A 88 -12.77 3.76 -18.70
C ASP A 88 -12.63 5.09 -17.95
N ALA A 89 -13.06 5.17 -16.69
CA ALA A 89 -12.83 6.36 -15.86
C ALA A 89 -11.32 6.59 -15.62
N ILE A 90 -10.52 5.54 -15.42
CA ILE A 90 -9.05 5.65 -15.31
C ILE A 90 -8.46 6.20 -16.61
N LYS A 91 -8.87 5.67 -17.78
CA LYS A 91 -8.39 6.14 -19.09
C LYS A 91 -8.75 7.61 -19.32
N GLN A 92 -9.95 8.02 -18.95
CA GLN A 92 -10.39 9.42 -19.06
C GLN A 92 -9.52 10.37 -18.22
N VAL A 93 -9.15 9.99 -16.99
CA VAL A 93 -8.23 10.77 -16.17
C VAL A 93 -6.81 10.74 -16.76
N TYR A 94 -6.36 9.59 -17.27
CA TYR A 94 -5.07 9.47 -17.93
C TYR A 94 -4.97 10.41 -19.14
N GLU A 95 -5.96 10.39 -20.05
CA GLU A 95 -5.99 11.25 -21.23
C GLU A 95 -5.95 12.75 -20.88
N ARG A 96 -6.59 13.14 -19.78
CA ARG A 96 -6.59 14.52 -19.28
C ARG A 96 -5.25 14.94 -18.69
N ASP A 97 -4.62 14.10 -17.87
CA ASP A 97 -3.56 14.49 -16.94
C ASP A 97 -2.15 14.03 -17.35
N HIS A 98 -2.00 12.96 -18.19
CA HIS A 98 -0.73 12.30 -18.43
C HIS A 98 0.37 13.23 -18.94
N ALA A 99 0.06 14.14 -19.87
CA ALA A 99 1.05 15.06 -20.44
C ALA A 99 1.63 16.02 -19.39
N ALA A 100 0.81 16.48 -18.44
CA ALA A 100 1.26 17.34 -17.35
C ALA A 100 2.07 16.58 -16.32
N LEU A 101 1.69 15.35 -15.99
CA LEU A 101 2.39 14.47 -15.08
C LEU A 101 3.76 14.08 -15.62
N GLU A 102 3.85 13.67 -16.89
CA GLU A 102 5.11 13.33 -17.57
C GLU A 102 6.08 14.51 -17.57
N LYS A 103 5.60 15.71 -17.91
CA LYS A 103 6.41 16.94 -17.85
C LYS A 103 6.93 17.25 -16.45
N ALA A 104 6.19 16.87 -15.42
CA ALA A 104 6.57 17.03 -14.01
C ALA A 104 7.43 15.87 -13.47
N GLY A 105 7.71 14.82 -14.27
CA GLY A 105 8.42 13.62 -13.84
C GLY A 105 7.64 12.76 -12.84
N ILE A 106 6.30 12.80 -12.90
CA ILE A 106 5.40 12.08 -12.00
C ILE A 106 4.74 10.93 -12.78
N ASP A 107 4.90 9.70 -12.29
CA ASP A 107 4.25 8.53 -12.87
C ASP A 107 2.73 8.55 -12.64
N PHE A 108 1.98 8.16 -13.68
CA PHE A 108 0.55 7.89 -13.54
C PHE A 108 0.35 6.57 -12.80
N ASN A 109 0.03 6.65 -11.51
CA ASN A 109 -0.13 5.49 -10.64
C ASN A 109 -1.53 5.47 -10.01
N CYS A 110 -2.35 4.50 -10.45
CA CYS A 110 -3.72 4.28 -9.99
C CYS A 110 -4.01 2.78 -9.99
N ASN A 111 -4.02 2.16 -8.82
CA ASN A 111 -4.38 0.77 -8.64
C ASN A 111 -5.61 0.67 -7.77
N LEU A 112 -6.61 -0.09 -8.21
CA LEU A 112 -7.89 -0.18 -7.54
C LEU A 112 -8.26 -1.64 -7.27
N ILE A 113 -8.83 -1.91 -6.09
CA ILE A 113 -9.61 -3.12 -5.84
C ILE A 113 -11.08 -2.72 -5.90
N PHE A 114 -11.83 -3.40 -6.75
CA PHE A 114 -13.26 -3.22 -6.92
C PHE A 114 -13.97 -4.54 -6.68
N GLY A 115 -15.04 -4.51 -5.93
CA GLY A 115 -15.85 -5.72 -5.74
C GLY A 115 -17.23 -5.39 -5.21
N GLY A 116 -18.10 -6.37 -5.34
CA GLY A 116 -19.49 -6.24 -4.94
C GLY A 116 -20.39 -7.24 -5.63
N GLN A 117 -21.67 -6.86 -5.79
CA GLN A 117 -22.68 -7.72 -6.34
C GLN A 117 -23.81 -6.91 -6.96
N VAL A 118 -24.26 -7.30 -8.15
CA VAL A 118 -25.57 -6.96 -8.70
C VAL A 118 -26.54 -8.05 -8.31
N LYS A 119 -27.79 -7.71 -8.06
CA LYS A 119 -28.85 -8.68 -7.70
C LYS A 119 -28.97 -9.79 -8.75
N GLY A 120 -28.91 -11.02 -8.30
CA GLY A 120 -28.97 -12.19 -9.18
C GLY A 120 -27.62 -12.74 -9.61
N GLU A 121 -26.51 -11.99 -9.42
CA GLU A 121 -25.16 -12.47 -9.63
C GLU A 121 -24.57 -13.12 -8.35
N ARG A 122 -23.37 -13.70 -8.48
CA ARG A 122 -22.47 -13.98 -7.35
C ARG A 122 -21.68 -12.72 -6.96
N PRO A 123 -21.22 -12.60 -5.72
CA PRO A 123 -20.20 -11.58 -5.37
C PRO A 123 -18.95 -11.76 -6.23
N ARG A 124 -18.39 -10.65 -6.72
CA ARG A 124 -17.21 -10.63 -7.60
C ARG A 124 -16.19 -9.62 -7.08
N LEU A 125 -14.91 -9.89 -7.34
CA LEU A 125 -13.79 -9.04 -6.92
C LEU A 125 -12.81 -8.88 -8.09
N PHE A 126 -12.38 -7.65 -8.34
CA PHE A 126 -11.50 -7.29 -9.44
C PHE A 126 -10.30 -6.48 -8.91
N ASN A 127 -9.14 -6.70 -9.53
CA ASN A 127 -7.97 -5.83 -9.39
C ASN A 127 -7.82 -5.06 -10.69
N ILE A 128 -7.93 -3.73 -10.63
CA ILE A 128 -7.92 -2.82 -11.79
C ILE A 128 -6.61 -2.05 -11.77
N TYR A 129 -5.89 -2.09 -12.89
CA TYR A 129 -4.58 -1.49 -13.06
C TYR A 129 -4.64 -0.09 -13.65
N SER A 130 -3.53 0.64 -13.57
CA SER A 130 -3.41 2.01 -14.08
C SER A 130 -3.73 2.17 -15.58
N ALA A 131 -3.64 1.10 -16.37
CA ALA A 131 -4.02 1.08 -17.79
C ALA A 131 -5.53 0.93 -18.01
N GLY A 132 -6.32 0.79 -16.93
CA GLY A 132 -7.77 0.56 -17.00
C GLY A 132 -8.17 -0.88 -17.33
N ASN A 133 -7.21 -1.79 -17.50
CA ASN A 133 -7.47 -3.23 -17.59
C ASN A 133 -7.56 -3.85 -16.20
N PHE A 134 -8.14 -5.05 -16.11
CA PHE A 134 -8.36 -5.70 -14.82
C PHE A 134 -8.33 -7.22 -14.93
N ILE A 135 -8.17 -7.85 -13.76
CA ILE A 135 -8.35 -9.29 -13.57
C ILE A 135 -9.40 -9.54 -12.51
N GLU A 136 -10.08 -10.69 -12.59
CA GLU A 136 -11.06 -11.14 -11.63
C GLU A 136 -10.48 -12.20 -10.70
N ALA A 137 -10.89 -12.18 -9.42
CA ALA A 137 -10.56 -13.22 -8.46
C ALA A 137 -11.26 -14.54 -8.81
N THR A 138 -10.53 -15.64 -8.63
CA THR A 138 -11.01 -17.00 -8.82
C THR A 138 -10.99 -17.78 -7.49
N PRO A 139 -11.57 -18.98 -7.39
CA PRO A 139 -11.44 -19.80 -6.19
C PRO A 139 -9.99 -20.12 -5.82
N GLU A 140 -9.09 -20.23 -6.81
CA GLU A 140 -7.66 -20.49 -6.62
C GLU A 140 -6.89 -19.22 -6.19
N THR A 141 -7.38 -18.06 -6.63
CA THR A 141 -6.81 -16.75 -6.29
C THR A 141 -7.92 -15.88 -5.72
N CYS A 142 -8.28 -16.14 -4.47
CA CYS A 142 -9.48 -15.57 -3.85
C CYS A 142 -9.24 -14.21 -3.16
N TYR A 143 -8.12 -13.55 -3.41
CA TYR A 143 -7.87 -12.22 -2.84
C TYR A 143 -6.96 -11.37 -3.74
N PHE A 144 -7.03 -10.05 -3.53
CA PHE A 144 -6.10 -9.07 -4.10
C PHE A 144 -5.60 -8.11 -3.03
N GLN A 145 -4.37 -7.63 -3.23
CA GLN A 145 -3.73 -6.59 -2.42
C GLN A 145 -3.24 -5.48 -3.34
N ILE A 146 -3.36 -4.24 -2.90
CA ILE A 146 -2.76 -3.07 -3.56
C ILE A 146 -1.99 -2.22 -2.55
N GLY A 147 -1.00 -1.51 -3.05
CA GLY A 147 -0.06 -0.76 -2.21
C GLY A 147 1.03 -1.67 -1.64
N GLU A 148 1.25 -1.66 -0.33
CA GLU A 148 2.27 -2.48 0.33
C GLU A 148 1.76 -3.90 0.57
N SER A 149 2.25 -4.86 -0.20
CA SER A 149 1.76 -6.24 -0.14
C SER A 149 2.69 -7.22 0.57
N LYS A 150 3.98 -6.89 0.72
CA LYS A 150 5.03 -7.84 1.13
C LYS A 150 4.80 -8.44 2.52
N TYR A 151 4.44 -7.60 3.49
CA TYR A 151 4.40 -7.99 4.90
C TYR A 151 3.16 -8.77 5.27
N GLY A 152 2.04 -8.48 4.60
CA GLY A 152 0.75 -9.15 4.85
C GLY A 152 0.53 -10.42 4.03
N LYS A 153 1.12 -10.50 2.82
CA LYS A 153 0.91 -11.62 1.88
C LYS A 153 1.23 -13.01 2.46
N PRO A 154 2.35 -13.23 3.18
CA PRO A 154 2.67 -14.54 3.70
C PRO A 154 1.63 -15.13 4.67
N ILE A 155 0.83 -14.27 5.31
CA ILE A 155 -0.25 -14.68 6.22
C ILE A 155 -1.46 -15.13 5.41
N LEU A 156 -1.85 -14.32 4.42
CA LEU A 156 -2.99 -14.61 3.54
C LEU A 156 -2.78 -15.93 2.80
N ASP A 157 -1.61 -16.11 2.17
CA ASP A 157 -1.27 -17.31 1.39
C ASP A 157 -1.33 -18.62 2.21
N ARG A 158 -1.04 -18.55 3.53
CA ARG A 158 -1.01 -19.75 4.39
C ARG A 158 -2.36 -20.09 4.99
N VAL A 159 -3.26 -19.12 5.10
CA VAL A 159 -4.49 -19.27 5.91
C VAL A 159 -5.75 -19.24 5.05
N LEU A 160 -5.77 -18.44 3.96
CA LEU A 160 -6.97 -18.23 3.16
C LEU A 160 -7.12 -19.27 2.06
N ASN A 161 -8.38 -19.67 1.86
CA ASN A 161 -8.88 -20.30 0.66
C ASN A 161 -10.32 -19.85 0.42
N PHE A 162 -10.87 -20.13 -0.74
CA PHE A 162 -12.22 -19.70 -1.14
C PHE A 162 -13.34 -20.14 -0.16
N ASN A 163 -13.18 -21.26 0.54
CA ASN A 163 -14.16 -21.80 1.50
C ASN A 163 -13.95 -21.27 2.94
N THR A 164 -12.96 -20.40 3.17
CA THR A 164 -12.76 -19.78 4.48
C THR A 164 -13.98 -18.93 4.85
N SER A 165 -14.53 -19.12 6.06
CA SER A 165 -15.67 -18.34 6.53
C SER A 165 -15.33 -16.84 6.65
N LEU A 166 -16.33 -15.95 6.49
CA LEU A 166 -16.15 -14.51 6.55
C LEU A 166 -15.46 -14.04 7.85
N ASN A 167 -15.81 -14.64 8.99
CA ASN A 167 -15.19 -14.28 10.27
C ASN A 167 -13.70 -14.68 10.36
N LEU A 168 -13.35 -15.87 9.87
CA LEU A 168 -11.94 -16.29 9.83
C LEU A 168 -11.14 -15.48 8.82
N ALA A 169 -11.72 -15.16 7.68
CA ALA A 169 -11.11 -14.33 6.67
C ALA A 169 -10.89 -12.90 7.16
N THR A 170 -11.85 -12.32 7.88
CA THR A 170 -11.72 -11.02 8.54
C THR A 170 -10.57 -11.00 9.54
N LYS A 171 -10.49 -12.03 10.40
CA LYS A 171 -9.36 -12.17 11.33
C LYS A 171 -8.03 -12.28 10.59
N CYS A 172 -7.96 -13.06 9.51
CA CYS A 172 -6.76 -13.20 8.69
C CYS A 172 -6.34 -11.86 8.05
N ALA A 173 -7.29 -11.10 7.50
CA ALA A 173 -7.04 -9.77 6.94
C ALA A 173 -6.50 -8.78 7.99
N LEU A 174 -7.07 -8.78 9.19
CA LEU A 174 -6.60 -7.93 10.30
C LEU A 174 -5.20 -8.31 10.77
N ILE A 175 -4.85 -9.60 10.86
CA ILE A 175 -3.49 -10.06 11.18
C ILE A 175 -2.50 -9.65 10.08
N SER A 176 -2.91 -9.76 8.81
CA SER A 176 -2.13 -9.31 7.67
C SER A 176 -1.87 -7.78 7.71
N MET A 177 -2.89 -7.00 8.08
CA MET A 177 -2.77 -5.55 8.29
C MET A 177 -1.84 -5.23 9.46
N ASP A 178 -2.00 -5.89 10.60
CA ASP A 178 -1.14 -5.71 11.78
C ASP A 178 0.34 -5.94 11.46
N SER A 179 0.64 -7.02 10.73
CA SER A 179 2.00 -7.32 10.28
C SER A 179 2.57 -6.25 9.36
N THR A 180 1.70 -5.62 8.55
CA THR A 180 2.10 -4.51 7.67
C THR A 180 2.34 -3.22 8.47
N LEU A 181 1.48 -2.90 9.42
CA LEU A 181 1.64 -1.74 10.31
C LEU A 181 2.94 -1.80 11.11
N ASN A 182 3.30 -2.98 11.61
CA ASN A 182 4.55 -3.19 12.33
C ASN A 182 5.81 -3.03 11.48
N SER A 183 5.69 -3.24 10.16
CA SER A 183 6.85 -3.29 9.25
C SER A 183 6.95 -2.07 8.33
N ASN A 184 5.90 -1.25 8.22
CA ASN A 184 5.85 -0.11 7.31
C ASN A 184 5.14 1.10 7.94
N ILE A 185 5.92 2.08 8.35
CA ILE A 185 5.45 3.32 8.98
C ILE A 185 4.48 4.14 8.11
N SER A 186 4.49 3.93 6.79
CA SER A 186 3.63 4.66 5.85
C SER A 186 2.19 4.14 5.83
N VAL A 187 1.93 2.98 6.42
CA VAL A 187 0.60 2.40 6.62
C VAL A 187 0.17 2.69 8.05
N GLY A 188 -1.09 3.05 8.28
CA GLY A 188 -1.49 3.45 9.63
C GLY A 188 -2.99 3.52 9.87
N LEU A 189 -3.33 3.50 11.16
CA LEU A 189 -4.68 3.69 11.68
C LEU A 189 -5.20 5.11 11.35
N PRO A 190 -6.54 5.28 11.33
CA PRO A 190 -7.57 4.23 11.47
C PRO A 190 -7.69 3.32 10.25
N LEU A 191 -8.30 2.14 10.43
CA LEU A 191 -8.61 1.18 9.38
C LEU A 191 -10.09 1.21 9.05
N ASP A 192 -10.44 1.06 7.76
CA ASP A 192 -11.81 0.79 7.33
C ASP A 192 -11.94 -0.70 6.98
N LEU A 193 -12.84 -1.40 7.68
CA LEU A 193 -13.16 -2.81 7.48
C LEU A 193 -14.62 -2.94 7.04
N LEU A 194 -14.86 -3.64 5.93
CA LEU A 194 -16.18 -4.00 5.47
C LEU A 194 -16.28 -5.52 5.28
N VAL A 195 -17.31 -6.12 5.85
CA VAL A 195 -17.69 -7.52 5.60
C VAL A 195 -19.03 -7.53 4.89
N TYR A 196 -19.03 -7.98 3.64
CA TYR A 196 -20.21 -8.07 2.79
C TYR A 196 -20.69 -9.51 2.70
N GLU A 197 -21.89 -9.78 3.17
CA GLU A 197 -22.53 -11.09 3.03
C GLU A 197 -23.19 -11.22 1.65
N LYS A 198 -23.01 -12.37 1.01
CA LYS A 198 -23.63 -12.68 -0.27
C LYS A 198 -25.14 -12.42 -0.23
N ASN A 199 -25.64 -11.72 -1.26
CA ASN A 199 -27.04 -11.34 -1.45
C ASN A 199 -27.61 -10.32 -0.45
N SER A 200 -26.81 -9.75 0.44
CA SER A 200 -27.29 -8.71 1.36
C SER A 200 -27.60 -7.38 0.63
N LEU A 201 -26.84 -7.05 -0.42
CA LEU A 201 -26.87 -5.78 -1.15
C LEU A 201 -26.76 -4.54 -0.24
N LYS A 202 -26.11 -4.71 0.92
CA LYS A 202 -25.97 -3.69 1.96
C LYS A 202 -24.61 -3.73 2.62
N ALA A 203 -24.19 -2.58 3.15
CA ALA A 203 -22.97 -2.41 3.92
C ALA A 203 -23.21 -2.53 5.45
N ASP A 204 -23.95 -3.54 5.89
CA ASP A 204 -24.39 -3.65 7.29
C ASP A 204 -23.21 -3.83 8.28
N LYS A 205 -22.06 -4.36 7.82
CA LYS A 205 -20.87 -4.62 8.64
C LYS A 205 -19.68 -3.76 8.20
N LEU A 206 -19.86 -2.45 8.23
CA LEU A 206 -18.80 -1.46 8.02
C LEU A 206 -18.32 -0.92 9.37
N VAL A 207 -17.03 -1.05 9.66
CA VAL A 207 -16.42 -0.62 10.92
C VAL A 207 -15.16 0.16 10.64
N THR A 208 -15.01 1.32 11.28
CA THR A 208 -13.73 2.03 11.36
C THR A 208 -13.04 1.64 12.67
N MET A 209 -11.81 1.17 12.59
CA MET A 209 -10.99 0.73 13.74
C MET A 209 -9.86 1.71 13.96
N ASP A 210 -9.84 2.36 15.08
CA ASP A 210 -8.74 3.21 15.56
C ASP A 210 -7.87 2.48 16.59
N GLU A 211 -6.93 3.21 17.19
CA GLU A 211 -6.02 2.68 18.21
C GLU A 211 -6.74 2.17 19.48
N SER A 212 -7.96 2.64 19.75
CA SER A 212 -8.75 2.24 20.92
C SER A 212 -9.57 0.96 20.71
N ASN A 213 -9.64 0.44 19.46
CA ASN A 213 -10.44 -0.74 19.15
C ASN A 213 -9.93 -1.98 19.88
N PRO A 214 -10.72 -2.56 20.84
CA PRO A 214 -10.24 -3.62 21.71
C PRO A 214 -9.92 -4.93 20.96
N TYR A 215 -10.65 -5.21 19.86
CA TYR A 215 -10.38 -6.42 19.08
C TYR A 215 -9.07 -6.31 18.29
N PHE A 216 -8.78 -5.14 17.73
CA PHE A 216 -7.53 -4.90 17.02
C PHE A 216 -6.33 -4.89 17.98
N GLN A 217 -6.46 -4.27 19.16
CA GLN A 217 -5.44 -4.32 20.22
C GLN A 217 -5.14 -5.76 20.65
N MET A 218 -6.18 -6.58 20.83
CA MET A 218 -6.02 -8.00 21.16
C MET A 218 -5.25 -8.74 20.05
N ILE A 219 -5.58 -8.52 18.77
CA ILE A 219 -4.84 -9.12 17.65
C ILE A 219 -3.36 -8.72 17.71
N HIS A 220 -3.08 -7.43 17.85
CA HIS A 220 -1.72 -6.89 17.90
C HIS A 220 -0.87 -7.57 18.99
N GLN A 221 -1.43 -7.70 20.21
CA GLN A 221 -0.75 -8.35 21.32
C GLN A 221 -0.58 -9.87 21.10
N LEU A 222 -1.69 -10.56 20.83
CA LEU A 222 -1.68 -12.03 20.76
C LEU A 222 -0.90 -12.57 19.57
N TRP A 223 -0.92 -11.87 18.41
CA TRP A 223 -0.22 -12.36 17.23
C TRP A 223 1.28 -12.49 17.46
N GLY A 224 1.91 -11.49 18.05
CA GLY A 224 3.33 -11.55 18.41
C GLY A 224 3.68 -12.67 19.41
N GLU A 225 2.82 -12.91 20.40
CA GLU A 225 2.98 -13.99 21.37
C GLU A 225 2.89 -15.38 20.69
N LYS A 226 1.88 -15.57 19.84
CA LYS A 226 1.66 -16.83 19.11
C LYS A 226 2.78 -17.14 18.13
N LEU A 227 3.30 -16.12 17.43
CA LEU A 227 4.46 -16.29 16.55
C LEU A 227 5.71 -16.73 17.32
N ARG A 228 6.00 -16.11 18.48
CA ARG A 228 7.12 -16.53 19.32
C ARG A 228 6.94 -17.95 19.85
N ALA A 229 5.73 -18.31 20.26
CA ALA A 229 5.43 -19.67 20.71
C ALA A 229 5.62 -20.69 19.57
N ALA A 230 5.13 -20.39 18.37
CA ALA A 230 5.32 -21.25 17.20
C ALA A 230 6.82 -21.38 16.85
N PHE A 231 7.56 -20.28 16.82
CA PHE A 231 9.01 -20.28 16.58
C PHE A 231 9.75 -21.18 17.58
N ASN A 232 9.47 -21.03 18.88
CA ASN A 232 10.11 -21.81 19.93
C ASN A 232 9.76 -23.30 19.90
N SER A 233 8.67 -23.70 19.23
CA SER A 233 8.28 -25.09 19.05
C SER A 233 9.03 -25.79 17.91
N ILE A 234 9.73 -25.04 17.05
CA ILE A 234 10.53 -25.59 15.96
C ILE A 234 11.91 -25.97 16.52
N SER A 235 12.35 -27.21 16.26
CA SER A 235 13.66 -27.68 16.69
C SER A 235 14.79 -26.84 16.10
N GLU A 236 15.83 -26.60 16.87
CA GLU A 236 17.04 -25.94 16.38
C GLU A 236 17.73 -26.76 15.28
N PRO A 237 18.45 -26.09 14.34
CA PRO A 237 19.16 -26.78 13.29
C PRO A 237 20.30 -27.64 13.88
N SER A 238 20.39 -28.90 13.46
CA SER A 238 21.50 -29.80 13.82
C SER A 238 22.65 -29.53 12.82
N TRP A 239 23.83 -29.22 13.38
CA TRP A 239 25.07 -29.02 12.62
C TRP A 239 25.87 -30.33 12.42
N SER A 240 25.32 -31.49 12.80
CA SER A 240 25.92 -32.80 12.54
C SER A 240 25.93 -33.06 11.01
N GLY A 241 27.11 -33.15 10.41
CA GLY A 241 27.31 -33.28 8.95
C GLY A 241 27.64 -31.97 8.22
N ALA A 242 27.76 -30.85 8.93
CA ALA A 242 28.28 -29.63 8.31
C ALA A 242 29.75 -29.90 7.87
N HIS A 243 30.04 -29.77 6.58
CA HIS A 243 31.41 -29.80 6.09
C HIS A 243 32.18 -28.65 6.77
N LYS A 244 33.36 -28.98 7.40
CA LYS A 244 34.27 -27.93 7.84
C LYS A 244 34.64 -27.09 6.61
N SER A 245 34.13 -25.90 6.55
CA SER A 245 34.58 -24.93 5.54
C SER A 245 36.06 -24.73 5.73
N SER A 246 36.91 -25.07 4.75
CA SER A 246 38.32 -24.69 4.75
C SER A 246 38.33 -23.15 4.67
N ALA A 247 38.46 -22.51 5.82
CA ALA A 247 38.70 -21.07 5.85
C ALA A 247 40.02 -20.84 5.09
N ILE A 248 39.94 -20.08 3.99
CA ILE A 248 41.13 -19.63 3.26
C ILE A 248 41.88 -18.71 4.25
N SER A 249 42.89 -19.26 4.90
CA SER A 249 43.80 -18.48 5.74
C SER A 249 44.52 -17.48 4.82
N ALA A 250 44.57 -16.23 5.20
CA ALA A 250 45.37 -15.24 4.51
C ALA A 250 46.83 -15.71 4.47
N PRO A 251 47.52 -15.58 3.30
CA PRO A 251 48.91 -15.99 3.23
C PRO A 251 49.75 -15.26 4.30
N ALA A 252 50.46 -16.02 5.15
CA ALA A 252 51.32 -15.45 6.14
C ALA A 252 52.35 -14.52 5.48
N LYS A 253 52.22 -13.22 5.69
CA LYS A 253 53.26 -12.25 5.30
C LYS A 253 54.52 -12.60 6.05
N LYS A 254 55.50 -13.17 5.35
CA LYS A 254 56.88 -13.24 5.83
C LYS A 254 57.33 -11.81 6.07
N MET A 255 57.30 -11.34 7.31
CA MET A 255 57.96 -10.09 7.70
C MET A 255 59.46 -10.29 7.58
N GLY A 256 60.04 -9.93 6.41
CA GLY A 256 61.48 -9.70 6.32
C GLY A 256 61.78 -8.46 7.17
N ALA A 257 62.69 -8.65 8.14
CA ALA A 257 63.18 -7.54 8.96
C ALA A 257 63.93 -6.55 8.05
N VAL A 258 63.34 -5.38 7.85
CA VAL A 258 64.01 -4.24 7.22
C VAL A 258 64.63 -3.41 8.32
N PRO A 259 65.94 -3.13 8.31
CA PRO A 259 66.61 -2.32 9.32
C PRO A 259 66.07 -0.88 9.26
N ILE A 260 65.61 -0.38 10.39
CA ILE A 260 65.09 1.00 10.55
C ILE A 260 66.29 1.95 10.62
N ASN A 261 66.57 2.63 9.50
CA ASN A 261 67.45 3.78 9.51
C ASN A 261 66.63 5.05 9.82
N ARG A 262 66.69 5.53 11.09
CA ARG A 262 66.00 6.73 11.52
C ARG A 262 66.84 7.99 11.16
N GLN A 263 66.41 8.70 10.14
CA GLN A 263 66.72 10.14 10.04
C GLN A 263 65.46 10.98 10.18
N PRO A 264 65.48 12.07 10.97
CA PRO A 264 64.29 12.90 11.22
C PRO A 264 64.05 13.84 10.07
N ALA A 265 62.97 13.65 9.29
CA ALA A 265 62.53 14.62 8.30
C ALA A 265 61.66 15.69 8.95
N LYS A 266 62.09 16.94 8.88
CA LYS A 266 61.36 18.14 9.25
C LYS A 266 60.20 18.38 8.27
N ALA A 267 58.97 18.13 8.68
CA ALA A 267 57.77 18.46 7.92
C ALA A 267 57.43 19.94 8.07
N LYS A 268 57.46 20.71 6.99
CA LYS A 268 56.87 22.05 6.91
C LYS A 268 55.38 21.91 6.61
N VAL A 269 54.56 22.28 7.58
CA VAL A 269 53.11 22.42 7.41
C VAL A 269 52.83 23.72 6.64
N LYS A 270 52.28 23.61 5.44
CA LYS A 270 51.65 24.74 4.72
C LYS A 270 50.15 24.66 4.88
N THR A 271 49.60 25.43 5.77
CA THR A 271 48.17 25.72 5.86
C THR A 271 47.76 26.69 4.74
N LYS A 272 46.91 26.25 3.82
CA LYS A 272 46.15 27.13 2.92
C LYS A 272 44.72 27.21 3.45
N ALA A 273 44.38 28.36 4.02
CA ALA A 273 43.02 28.74 4.32
C ALA A 273 42.33 29.16 3.03
N VAL A 274 41.23 28.49 2.68
CA VAL A 274 40.29 28.94 1.63
C VAL A 274 39.12 29.62 2.33
N VAL A 275 39.12 30.96 2.22
CA VAL A 275 38.00 31.80 2.65
C VAL A 275 37.04 31.94 1.47
N ALA A 276 35.78 31.49 1.61
CA ALA A 276 34.71 31.74 0.65
C ALA A 276 34.05 33.09 0.92
N PRO A 277 33.70 33.91 -0.10
CA PRO A 277 33.14 35.23 0.10
C PRO A 277 31.63 35.17 0.47
N VAL A 278 31.30 35.89 1.54
CA VAL A 278 29.95 36.17 2.00
C VAL A 278 29.26 37.15 1.05
N LYS A 279 28.13 36.77 0.45
CA LYS A 279 27.26 37.66 -0.34
C LYS A 279 26.46 38.58 0.59
N LYS A 280 26.56 39.90 0.37
CA LYS A 280 25.78 40.94 1.06
C LYS A 280 24.30 40.91 0.68
N PRO A 281 23.40 41.31 1.59
CA PRO A 281 21.96 41.35 1.29
C PRO A 281 21.58 42.54 0.42
N VAL A 282 20.68 42.28 -0.55
CA VAL A 282 20.10 43.30 -1.45
C VAL A 282 19.03 44.10 -0.68
N LYS A 283 19.16 45.43 -0.66
CA LYS A 283 18.16 46.36 -0.13
C LYS A 283 16.89 46.36 -1.01
N ARG A 284 15.73 46.09 -0.41
CA ARG A 284 14.43 46.35 -1.00
C ARG A 284 14.11 47.83 -0.95
N THR A 285 13.95 48.44 -2.11
CA THR A 285 13.37 49.78 -2.26
C THR A 285 11.84 49.66 -2.29
N SER A 286 11.17 50.30 -1.36
CA SER A 286 9.75 50.53 -1.31
C SER A 286 9.36 51.62 -2.30
N THR A 287 8.50 51.30 -3.28
CA THR A 287 7.85 52.32 -4.13
C THR A 287 6.35 52.33 -3.78
N THR A 288 5.96 53.38 -3.09
CA THR A 288 4.59 53.82 -2.87
C THR A 288 4.04 54.41 -4.17
N ALA A 289 2.98 53.88 -4.72
CA ALA A 289 2.16 54.54 -5.75
C ALA A 289 0.77 54.86 -5.17
N ARG A 290 0.48 56.15 -5.19
CA ARG A 290 -0.74 56.83 -4.76
C ARG A 290 -1.81 56.70 -5.84
N ALA A 291 -3.05 56.64 -5.40
CA ALA A 291 -4.29 56.58 -6.18
C ALA A 291 -4.52 57.82 -7.06
N LYS A 292 -5.17 57.62 -8.18
CA LYS A 292 -6.30 58.38 -8.68
C LYS A 292 -7.28 57.43 -9.36
#